data_093d22f1e9271d371a9aa19c77deb917
#
_entry.id   093d22f1e9271d371a9aa19c77deb917
#
_cell.length_a   1.000
_cell.length_b   1.000
_cell.length_c   1.000
_cell.angle_alpha   90.00
_cell.angle_beta   90.00
_cell.angle_gamma   90.00
#
_symmetry.space_group_name_H-M   'P 1'
#
loop_
_entity.id
_entity.type
_entity.pdbx_description
1 polymer ?
#
loop_
_entity_poly.entity_id
_entity_poly.type
_entity_poly.pdbx_seq_one_letter_code
_entity_poly.pdbx_strand_id
1 'polypeptide(L)'
;MRNKLMLPLLTCTLLSMNSCGNKNNDDSVSLDYEKYVLANGLEVVLHHDDSDPVVSVAIQYHVGSNREKPGKTGFAHFFEHMLFQRSENLPRNAFFQKIDAMGGTFNGGTSNDGTVYYETVPRDALEKVLWMESDRMGYFINTVTEGGLKREIDVVSNEKRQGENAPYGLAFDLVFKNLFPEGHPYSWTVIGEIPDLRSATVEDVKEFYERYYLPGNATLVVAGDFDPAQTKALIEKYFGEIPARPVPEAPKTWNVELDATRKISYEDTFCNAPMLILAYPGVEAYHRDGYALDFLTNLLAGDKKSPLYKVLVEERKLAPEVEMFNYQLEISGMIVFDAKTFPGVKLDDVKAAYDEALARFERDGIDPKDLERYKITEETRTYNRLTSTNGKALAMAHDNVFGGTPDRMLKELDAYRSVTADDVMRVYEKYVKGRNLLAVSIYPEGEASLALTGSTQIAPEQETIGEQQMNAESGAVADDPYEKTPSRFDR
;
A
#
# COMPACT_ATOMS: atom_id res chain seq x y z
N MET A 1 43.87 -63.17 57.18
CA MET A 1 44.48 -61.88 56.84
C MET A 1 43.36 -60.99 56.29
N ARG A 2 42.87 -60.08 57.11
CA ARG A 2 41.63 -59.32 56.87
C ARG A 2 41.97 -57.86 56.55
N ASN A 3 41.75 -57.46 55.33
CA ASN A 3 41.82 -56.07 54.92
C ASN A 3 40.58 -55.34 55.38
N LYS A 4 40.77 -54.29 56.16
CA LYS A 4 39.71 -53.30 56.52
C LYS A 4 39.71 -52.19 55.48
N LEU A 5 38.59 -52.04 54.79
CA LEU A 5 38.28 -50.91 53.96
C LEU A 5 37.81 -49.72 54.87
N MET A 6 38.49 -48.62 54.78
CA MET A 6 38.05 -47.33 55.32
C MET A 6 37.25 -46.59 54.29
N LEU A 7 36.00 -46.23 54.63
CA LEU A 7 35.12 -45.35 53.85
C LEU A 7 35.35 -43.90 54.28
N PRO A 8 35.57 -42.92 53.37
CA PRO A 8 35.57 -41.53 53.77
C PRO A 8 34.16 -40.97 53.76
N LEU A 9 33.82 -40.28 54.83
CA LEU A 9 32.61 -39.46 55.05
C LEU A 9 32.60 -38.28 54.05
N LEU A 10 31.55 -38.26 53.17
CA LEU A 10 31.30 -37.14 52.26
C LEU A 10 30.40 -36.12 52.97
N THR A 11 30.99 -35.02 53.37
CA THR A 11 30.29 -33.84 53.92
C THR A 11 29.53 -33.13 52.80
N CYS A 12 28.20 -33.23 52.80
CA CYS A 12 27.32 -32.46 51.89
C CYS A 12 27.24 -31.00 52.33
N THR A 13 27.93 -30.12 51.60
CA THR A 13 27.76 -28.68 51.75
C THR A 13 26.51 -28.25 50.93
N LEU A 14 25.48 -27.86 51.64
CA LEU A 14 24.30 -27.21 51.05
C LEU A 14 24.74 -25.83 50.51
N LEU A 15 24.90 -25.73 49.17
CA LEU A 15 24.90 -24.47 48.47
C LEU A 15 23.45 -23.97 48.34
N SER A 16 23.15 -22.93 49.07
CA SER A 16 21.96 -22.12 48.89
C SER A 16 21.97 -21.52 47.46
N MET A 17 21.18 -22.05 46.56
CA MET A 17 20.87 -21.38 45.30
C MET A 17 20.01 -20.15 45.61
N ASN A 18 20.65 -19.01 45.61
CA ASN A 18 19.95 -17.74 45.51
C ASN A 18 19.20 -17.71 44.17
N SER A 19 17.91 -17.62 44.30
CA SER A 19 16.93 -17.33 43.26
C SER A 19 17.50 -16.31 42.27
N CYS A 20 17.62 -16.70 41.02
CA CYS A 20 17.73 -15.79 39.90
C CYS A 20 16.52 -14.87 39.95
N GLY A 21 16.78 -13.59 40.12
CA GLY A 21 15.76 -12.56 39.96
C GLY A 21 15.10 -12.71 38.60
N ASN A 22 13.80 -12.54 38.59
CA ASN A 22 12.99 -12.33 37.43
C ASN A 22 13.61 -11.20 36.61
N LYS A 23 14.41 -11.52 35.59
CA LYS A 23 14.57 -10.63 34.46
C LYS A 23 13.24 -10.70 33.74
N ASN A 24 12.43 -9.67 33.85
CA ASN A 24 11.46 -9.36 32.84
C ASN A 24 12.27 -9.25 31.55
N ASN A 25 12.37 -10.31 30.79
CA ASN A 25 12.71 -10.25 29.40
C ASN A 25 11.50 -9.56 28.76
N ASP A 26 11.63 -8.27 28.60
CA ASP A 26 10.85 -7.53 27.65
C ASP A 26 11.43 -7.94 26.28
N ASP A 27 10.97 -9.10 25.76
CA ASP A 27 11.36 -9.61 24.45
C ASP A 27 10.65 -8.82 23.32
N SER A 28 10.27 -7.56 23.59
CA SER A 28 9.71 -6.68 22.60
C SER A 28 10.77 -6.34 21.54
N VAL A 29 10.47 -6.67 20.28
CA VAL A 29 11.29 -6.22 19.15
C VAL A 29 11.24 -4.70 19.12
N SER A 30 12.42 -4.09 19.15
CA SER A 30 12.58 -2.64 18.97
C SER A 30 13.32 -2.36 17.68
N LEU A 31 13.01 -1.25 17.05
CA LEU A 31 13.77 -0.70 15.93
C LEU A 31 14.64 0.43 16.48
N ASP A 32 15.94 0.21 16.46
CA ASP A 32 16.90 1.26 16.80
C ASP A 32 17.08 2.17 15.58
N TYR A 33 16.71 3.43 15.70
CA TYR A 33 16.87 4.40 14.63
C TYR A 33 17.29 5.77 15.18
N GLU A 34 17.91 6.55 14.32
CA GLU A 34 18.12 7.97 14.55
C GLU A 34 17.23 8.76 13.58
N LYS A 35 16.46 9.72 14.11
CA LYS A 35 15.62 10.63 13.30
C LYS A 35 16.10 12.06 13.49
N TYR A 36 16.25 12.79 12.37
CA TYR A 36 16.56 14.23 12.36
C TYR A 36 15.92 14.91 11.15
N VAL A 37 15.95 16.24 11.11
CA VAL A 37 15.34 17.03 10.04
C VAL A 37 16.39 17.97 9.46
N LEU A 38 16.53 18.00 8.14
CA LEU A 38 17.40 18.96 7.45
C LEU A 38 16.81 20.37 7.48
N ALA A 39 17.63 21.37 7.23
CA ALA A 39 17.20 22.77 7.20
C ALA A 39 16.09 23.08 6.17
N ASN A 40 16.00 22.28 5.12
CA ASN A 40 14.94 22.38 4.10
C ASN A 40 13.66 21.60 4.42
N GLY A 41 13.59 20.97 5.60
CA GLY A 41 12.43 20.25 6.09
C GLY A 41 12.40 18.76 5.78
N LEU A 42 13.38 18.19 5.07
CA LEU A 42 13.45 16.75 4.83
C LEU A 42 13.62 15.99 6.15
N GLU A 43 12.69 15.11 6.46
CA GLU A 43 12.83 14.18 7.57
C GLU A 43 13.73 13.01 7.17
N VAL A 44 14.71 12.69 8.00
CA VAL A 44 15.68 11.62 7.75
C VAL A 44 15.61 10.61 8.88
N VAL A 45 15.55 9.34 8.52
CA VAL A 45 15.59 8.20 9.45
C VAL A 45 16.76 7.30 9.06
N LEU A 46 17.64 7.02 10.00
CA LEU A 46 18.78 6.12 9.84
C LEU A 46 18.61 4.90 10.73
N HIS A 47 18.59 3.71 10.14
CA HIS A 47 18.57 2.42 10.84
C HIS A 47 19.80 1.62 10.45
N HIS A 48 20.84 1.65 11.30
CA HIS A 48 22.06 0.89 11.07
C HIS A 48 21.87 -0.57 11.46
N ASP A 49 22.13 -1.47 10.51
CA ASP A 49 22.05 -2.92 10.68
C ASP A 49 23.10 -3.57 9.76
N ASP A 50 24.19 -4.06 10.34
CA ASP A 50 25.33 -4.66 9.64
C ASP A 50 25.22 -6.18 9.46
N SER A 51 24.02 -6.74 9.65
CA SER A 51 23.77 -8.18 9.50
C SER A 51 23.99 -8.68 8.06
N ASP A 52 23.71 -7.83 7.07
CA ASP A 52 23.91 -8.10 5.65
C ASP A 52 24.66 -6.91 4.99
N PRO A 53 25.60 -7.15 4.05
CA PRO A 53 26.42 -6.09 3.43
C PRO A 53 25.65 -5.31 2.35
N VAL A 54 24.40 -4.95 2.62
CA VAL A 54 23.50 -4.21 1.75
C VAL A 54 22.90 -3.01 2.47
N VAL A 55 22.48 -2.03 1.70
CA VAL A 55 21.75 -0.87 2.20
C VAL A 55 20.52 -0.64 1.34
N SER A 56 19.43 -0.31 2.00
CA SER A 56 18.19 0.14 1.35
C SER A 56 17.98 1.62 1.62
N VAL A 57 17.64 2.35 0.55
CA VAL A 57 17.22 3.75 0.59
C VAL A 57 15.76 3.78 0.19
N ALA A 58 14.92 4.45 0.97
CA ALA A 58 13.51 4.65 0.63
C ALA A 58 13.12 6.11 0.84
N ILE A 59 12.44 6.71 -0.13
CA ILE A 59 11.87 8.05 0.00
C ILE A 59 10.36 7.95 -0.17
N GLN A 60 9.64 8.24 0.91
CA GLN A 60 8.19 8.31 0.94
C GLN A 60 7.76 9.77 0.82
N TYR A 61 7.06 10.11 -0.25
CA TYR A 61 6.40 11.40 -0.42
C TYR A 61 4.96 11.33 0.05
N HIS A 62 4.49 12.35 0.78
CA HIS A 62 3.11 12.47 1.22
C HIS A 62 2.24 13.05 0.09
N VAL A 63 2.22 12.35 -1.04
CA VAL A 63 1.44 12.67 -2.23
C VAL A 63 1.02 11.41 -2.95
N GLY A 64 -0.27 11.21 -3.06
CA GLY A 64 -0.93 10.16 -3.82
C GLY A 64 -2.07 10.74 -4.62
N SER A 65 -2.95 9.90 -5.15
CA SER A 65 -4.10 10.35 -5.95
C SER A 65 -5.09 11.20 -5.14
N ASN A 66 -5.08 11.14 -3.80
CA ASN A 66 -5.91 11.98 -2.94
C ASN A 66 -5.55 13.47 -2.97
N ARG A 67 -4.41 13.83 -3.56
CA ARG A 67 -3.96 15.23 -3.74
C ARG A 67 -4.35 15.82 -5.07
N GLU A 68 -4.93 15.02 -5.94
CA GLU A 68 -5.39 15.40 -7.26
C GLU A 68 -6.73 16.16 -7.20
N LYS A 69 -7.18 16.62 -8.35
CA LYS A 69 -8.45 17.34 -8.49
C LYS A 69 -9.26 16.67 -9.59
N PRO A 70 -10.61 16.73 -9.55
CA PRO A 70 -11.44 16.33 -10.67
C PRO A 70 -10.98 17.02 -11.98
N GLY A 71 -10.87 16.26 -13.06
CA GLY A 71 -10.33 16.72 -14.35
C GLY A 71 -8.81 16.74 -14.45
N LYS A 72 -8.09 16.33 -13.39
CA LYS A 72 -6.63 16.20 -13.33
C LYS A 72 -6.25 14.96 -12.50
N THR A 73 -6.90 13.82 -12.78
CA THR A 73 -6.66 12.55 -12.09
C THR A 73 -5.53 11.76 -12.74
N GLY A 74 -4.88 10.88 -11.97
CA GLY A 74 -3.75 10.06 -12.41
C GLY A 74 -2.38 10.75 -12.36
N PHE A 75 -2.30 12.00 -11.89
CA PHE A 75 -1.06 12.77 -11.88
C PHE A 75 -0.01 12.18 -10.92
N ALA A 76 -0.39 11.70 -9.75
CA ALA A 76 0.56 11.12 -8.80
C ALA A 76 1.26 9.88 -9.37
N HIS A 77 0.50 8.97 -9.98
CA HIS A 77 1.03 7.79 -10.66
C HIS A 77 1.85 8.16 -11.91
N PHE A 78 1.34 9.09 -12.71
CA PHE A 78 2.08 9.62 -13.85
C PHE A 78 3.45 10.20 -13.44
N PHE A 79 3.52 10.90 -12.29
CA PHE A 79 4.79 11.39 -11.75
C PHE A 79 5.73 10.28 -11.32
N GLU A 80 5.23 9.17 -10.80
CA GLU A 80 6.07 8.01 -10.49
C GLU A 80 6.84 7.59 -11.75
N HIS A 81 6.17 7.43 -12.88
CA HIS A 81 6.80 7.10 -14.16
C HIS A 81 7.81 8.18 -14.61
N MET A 82 7.39 9.44 -14.60
CA MET A 82 8.23 10.55 -15.05
C MET A 82 9.54 10.66 -14.27
N LEU A 83 9.49 10.49 -12.95
CA LEU A 83 10.63 10.63 -12.05
C LEU A 83 11.66 9.50 -12.21
N PHE A 84 11.33 8.41 -12.88
CA PHE A 84 12.29 7.37 -13.26
C PHE A 84 12.97 7.67 -14.62
N GLN A 85 12.40 8.53 -15.45
CA GLN A 85 12.90 8.72 -16.83
C GLN A 85 14.22 9.45 -16.89
N ARG A 86 14.30 10.61 -16.21
CA ARG A 86 15.50 11.48 -16.21
C ARG A 86 15.46 12.53 -15.10
N SER A 87 16.59 13.14 -14.88
CA SER A 87 16.77 14.40 -14.15
C SER A 87 17.87 15.21 -14.80
N GLU A 88 18.22 16.39 -14.30
CA GLU A 88 19.23 17.25 -14.94
C GLU A 88 20.61 16.58 -15.11
N ASN A 89 20.98 15.71 -14.16
CA ASN A 89 22.28 15.05 -14.16
C ASN A 89 22.19 13.55 -14.49
N LEU A 90 20.99 13.01 -14.68
CA LEU A 90 20.75 11.63 -15.11
C LEU A 90 20.05 11.62 -16.47
N PRO A 91 20.74 11.24 -17.55
CA PRO A 91 20.12 11.01 -18.85
C PRO A 91 19.00 9.98 -18.78
N ARG A 92 18.13 9.98 -19.77
CA ARG A 92 17.02 9.03 -19.88
C ARG A 92 17.50 7.59 -19.72
N ASN A 93 16.78 6.81 -18.91
CA ASN A 93 17.08 5.40 -18.57
C ASN A 93 18.39 5.19 -17.79
N ALA A 94 19.17 6.24 -17.50
CA ALA A 94 20.42 6.09 -16.77
C ALA A 94 20.20 5.61 -15.34
N PHE A 95 19.05 5.93 -14.73
CA PHE A 95 18.70 5.47 -13.39
C PHE A 95 18.73 3.93 -13.33
N PHE A 96 17.95 3.27 -14.19
CA PHE A 96 17.86 1.82 -14.29
C PHE A 96 19.23 1.18 -14.54
N GLN A 97 19.95 1.67 -15.57
CA GLN A 97 21.25 1.14 -15.94
C GLN A 97 22.29 1.26 -14.82
N LYS A 98 22.26 2.35 -14.04
CA LYS A 98 23.21 2.55 -12.95
C LYS A 98 22.91 1.63 -11.77
N ILE A 99 21.64 1.44 -11.39
CA ILE A 99 21.27 0.50 -10.33
C ILE A 99 21.62 -0.93 -10.72
N ASP A 100 21.29 -1.36 -11.93
CA ASP A 100 21.64 -2.69 -12.44
C ASP A 100 23.16 -2.92 -12.46
N ALA A 101 23.92 -1.92 -12.93
CA ALA A 101 25.38 -2.00 -12.95
C ALA A 101 26.03 -2.08 -11.56
N MET A 102 25.34 -1.61 -10.51
CA MET A 102 25.76 -1.74 -9.12
C MET A 102 25.31 -3.09 -8.49
N GLY A 103 24.56 -3.91 -9.21
CA GLY A 103 23.98 -5.15 -8.68
C GLY A 103 22.83 -4.90 -7.69
N GLY A 104 22.17 -3.76 -7.79
CA GLY A 104 21.06 -3.37 -6.96
C GLY A 104 19.71 -3.75 -7.54
N THR A 105 18.68 -3.52 -6.74
CA THR A 105 17.27 -3.58 -7.14
C THR A 105 16.60 -2.26 -6.81
N PHE A 106 15.57 -1.90 -7.53
CA PHE A 106 14.79 -0.68 -7.28
C PHE A 106 13.34 -0.90 -7.65
N ASN A 107 12.46 -0.07 -7.11
CA ASN A 107 11.08 0.06 -7.56
C ASN A 107 10.50 1.40 -7.09
N GLY A 108 9.28 1.68 -7.53
CA GLY A 108 8.41 2.74 -7.03
C GLY A 108 7.00 2.24 -6.91
N GLY A 109 6.16 3.01 -6.24
CA GLY A 109 4.75 2.69 -6.12
C GLY A 109 3.95 3.90 -5.65
N THR A 110 2.82 4.11 -6.31
CA THR A 110 1.86 5.15 -5.97
C THR A 110 0.60 4.51 -5.40
N SER A 111 0.12 5.06 -4.30
CA SER A 111 -1.14 4.71 -3.67
C SER A 111 -2.10 5.91 -3.70
N ASN A 112 -3.27 5.74 -3.10
CA ASN A 112 -4.18 6.87 -2.89
C ASN A 112 -3.54 8.00 -2.07
N ASP A 113 -2.65 7.67 -1.11
CA ASP A 113 -2.18 8.60 -0.09
C ASP A 113 -0.71 8.99 -0.23
N GLY A 114 0.10 8.18 -0.89
CA GLY A 114 1.53 8.39 -0.98
C GLY A 114 2.21 7.77 -2.19
N THR A 115 3.41 8.29 -2.49
CA THR A 115 4.30 7.74 -3.52
C THR A 115 5.64 7.43 -2.88
N VAL A 116 6.15 6.22 -3.08
CA VAL A 116 7.43 5.77 -2.55
C VAL A 116 8.38 5.36 -3.67
N TYR A 117 9.66 5.71 -3.52
CA TYR A 117 10.76 5.19 -4.35
C TYR A 117 11.75 4.51 -3.44
N TYR A 118 12.33 3.40 -3.89
CA TYR A 118 13.28 2.66 -3.07
C TYR A 118 14.26 1.83 -3.88
N GLU A 119 15.46 1.72 -3.35
CA GLU A 119 16.55 0.93 -3.89
C GLU A 119 17.18 0.08 -2.78
N THR A 120 17.67 -1.10 -3.17
CA THR A 120 18.53 -1.93 -2.34
C THR A 120 19.80 -2.23 -3.12
N VAL A 121 20.94 -1.84 -2.58
CA VAL A 121 22.25 -1.93 -3.23
C VAL A 121 23.30 -2.48 -2.28
N PRO A 122 24.44 -3.00 -2.79
CA PRO A 122 25.62 -3.21 -1.94
C PRO A 122 26.04 -1.91 -1.25
N ARG A 123 26.49 -2.01 0.01
CA ARG A 123 26.81 -0.85 0.86
C ARG A 123 27.72 0.19 0.21
N ASP A 124 28.67 -0.25 -0.62
CA ASP A 124 29.62 0.63 -1.31
C ASP A 124 28.97 1.52 -2.38
N ALA A 125 27.73 1.25 -2.75
CA ALA A 125 26.97 2.02 -3.73
C ALA A 125 26.06 3.11 -3.10
N LEU A 126 25.98 3.20 -1.76
CA LEU A 126 25.09 4.11 -1.04
C LEU A 126 25.23 5.58 -1.49
N GLU A 127 26.47 6.10 -1.60
CA GLU A 127 26.68 7.50 -2.01
C GLU A 127 26.04 7.78 -3.37
N LYS A 128 26.17 6.85 -4.31
CA LYS A 128 25.61 7.00 -5.65
C LYS A 128 24.08 7.00 -5.65
N VAL A 129 23.47 6.15 -4.84
CA VAL A 129 22.00 6.12 -4.68
C VAL A 129 21.50 7.41 -4.04
N LEU A 130 22.12 7.87 -2.95
CA LEU A 130 21.75 9.14 -2.33
C LEU A 130 21.84 10.32 -3.30
N TRP A 131 22.88 10.35 -4.12
CA TRP A 131 23.02 11.35 -5.17
C TRP A 131 21.88 11.23 -6.22
N MET A 132 21.58 10.02 -6.70
CA MET A 132 20.51 9.81 -7.70
C MET A 132 19.14 10.22 -7.19
N GLU A 133 18.84 9.89 -5.94
CA GLU A 133 17.60 10.28 -5.27
C GLU A 133 17.49 11.80 -5.04
N SER A 134 18.58 12.45 -4.65
CA SER A 134 18.60 13.90 -4.50
C SER A 134 18.43 14.62 -5.84
N ASP A 135 18.99 14.05 -6.92
CA ASP A 135 18.83 14.60 -8.28
C ASP A 135 17.38 14.47 -8.76
N ARG A 136 16.71 13.35 -8.48
CA ARG A 136 15.29 13.17 -8.70
C ARG A 136 14.44 14.20 -7.93
N MET A 137 14.72 14.38 -6.64
CA MET A 137 13.97 15.28 -5.79
C MET A 137 14.17 16.76 -6.13
N GLY A 138 15.39 17.17 -6.47
CA GLY A 138 15.75 18.58 -6.61
C GLY A 138 15.82 19.10 -8.04
N TYR A 139 16.11 18.23 -9.01
CA TYR A 139 16.56 18.62 -10.35
C TYR A 139 15.81 17.95 -11.51
N PHE A 140 14.63 17.41 -11.24
CA PHE A 140 13.78 16.78 -12.25
C PHE A 140 13.05 17.81 -13.13
N ILE A 141 12.48 18.85 -12.54
CA ILE A 141 11.43 19.66 -13.17
C ILE A 141 11.87 20.38 -14.44
N ASN A 142 13.13 20.78 -14.50
CA ASN A 142 13.68 21.48 -15.68
C ASN A 142 13.87 20.56 -16.88
N THR A 143 13.75 19.24 -16.70
CA THR A 143 13.91 18.26 -17.78
C THR A 143 12.60 17.86 -18.44
N VAL A 144 11.47 18.33 -17.94
CA VAL A 144 10.14 18.03 -18.48
C VAL A 144 9.93 18.76 -19.80
N THR A 145 9.67 18.00 -20.86
CA THR A 145 9.38 18.50 -22.21
C THR A 145 8.02 17.98 -22.68
N GLU A 146 7.40 18.67 -23.66
CA GLU A 146 6.15 18.18 -24.26
C GLU A 146 6.28 16.78 -24.87
N GLY A 147 7.41 16.49 -25.51
CA GLY A 147 7.67 15.18 -26.08
C GLY A 147 7.82 14.07 -25.00
N GLY A 148 8.50 14.38 -23.89
CA GLY A 148 8.61 13.50 -22.73
C GLY A 148 7.25 13.24 -22.08
N LEU A 149 6.51 14.30 -21.85
CA LEU A 149 5.15 14.26 -21.30
C LEU A 149 4.23 13.35 -22.12
N LYS A 150 4.17 13.56 -23.44
CA LYS A 150 3.33 12.76 -24.34
C LYS A 150 3.67 11.28 -24.30
N ARG A 151 4.96 10.93 -24.33
CA ARG A 151 5.39 9.51 -24.27
C ARG A 151 4.90 8.82 -23.00
N GLU A 152 5.05 9.47 -21.85
CA GLU A 152 4.65 8.85 -20.59
C GLU A 152 3.12 8.78 -20.43
N ILE A 153 2.38 9.75 -20.98
CA ILE A 153 0.92 9.66 -21.08
C ILE A 153 0.50 8.42 -21.88
N ASP A 154 1.19 8.15 -23.01
CA ASP A 154 0.91 6.97 -23.83
C ASP A 154 1.23 5.67 -23.07
N VAL A 155 2.33 5.62 -22.29
CA VAL A 155 2.70 4.47 -21.45
C VAL A 155 1.63 4.20 -20.40
N VAL A 156 1.28 5.20 -19.57
CA VAL A 156 0.27 5.07 -18.51
C VAL A 156 -1.13 4.75 -19.09
N SER A 157 -1.47 5.36 -20.26
CA SER A 157 -2.73 5.04 -20.94
C SER A 157 -2.79 3.58 -21.40
N ASN A 158 -1.66 3.02 -21.88
CA ASN A 158 -1.60 1.61 -22.26
C ASN A 158 -1.68 0.68 -21.05
N GLU A 159 -1.04 1.04 -19.94
CA GLU A 159 -1.14 0.30 -18.68
C GLU A 159 -2.60 0.25 -18.17
N LYS A 160 -3.28 1.40 -18.15
CA LYS A 160 -4.70 1.47 -17.78
C LYS A 160 -5.55 0.53 -18.65
N ARG A 161 -5.37 0.58 -19.98
CA ARG A 161 -6.10 -0.30 -20.89
C ARG A 161 -5.80 -1.78 -20.66
N GLN A 162 -4.55 -2.13 -20.36
CA GLN A 162 -4.20 -3.51 -20.03
C GLN A 162 -4.90 -3.98 -18.76
N GLY A 163 -4.96 -3.12 -17.73
CA GLY A 163 -5.69 -3.40 -16.49
C GLY A 163 -7.20 -3.56 -16.73
N GLU A 164 -7.81 -2.63 -17.46
CA GLU A 164 -9.24 -2.64 -17.76
C GLU A 164 -9.68 -3.84 -18.64
N ASN A 165 -8.81 -4.31 -19.52
CA ASN A 165 -9.04 -5.46 -20.39
C ASN A 165 -8.75 -6.82 -19.73
N ALA A 166 -8.39 -6.84 -18.45
CA ALA A 166 -8.28 -8.06 -17.67
C ALA A 166 -9.65 -8.47 -17.08
N PRO A 167 -9.91 -9.76 -16.87
CA PRO A 167 -11.11 -10.19 -16.16
C PRO A 167 -11.24 -9.48 -14.81
N TYR A 168 -12.39 -8.87 -14.56
CA TYR A 168 -12.67 -8.07 -13.36
C TYR A 168 -11.79 -6.81 -13.20
N GLY A 169 -11.14 -6.35 -14.27
CA GLY A 169 -10.20 -5.24 -14.25
C GLY A 169 -10.77 -3.92 -13.72
N LEU A 170 -12.09 -3.71 -13.89
CA LEU A 170 -12.81 -2.53 -13.40
C LEU A 170 -13.43 -2.69 -12.00
N ALA A 171 -13.23 -3.84 -11.33
CA ALA A 171 -13.92 -4.14 -10.08
C ALA A 171 -13.73 -3.06 -9.01
N PHE A 172 -12.48 -2.66 -8.73
CA PHE A 172 -12.18 -1.62 -7.75
C PHE A 172 -12.53 -0.21 -8.23
N ASP A 173 -12.38 0.08 -9.53
CA ASP A 173 -12.86 1.34 -10.13
C ASP A 173 -14.34 1.56 -9.83
N LEU A 174 -15.15 0.51 -10.02
CA LEU A 174 -16.57 0.55 -9.75
C LEU A 174 -16.86 0.77 -8.26
N VAL A 175 -16.06 0.17 -7.37
CA VAL A 175 -16.20 0.38 -5.92
C VAL A 175 -15.87 1.82 -5.55
N PHE A 176 -14.70 2.33 -5.94
CA PHE A 176 -14.27 3.67 -5.58
C PHE A 176 -15.24 4.75 -6.11
N LYS A 177 -15.60 4.70 -7.39
CA LYS A 177 -16.49 5.67 -8.04
C LYS A 177 -17.93 5.66 -7.50
N ASN A 178 -18.39 4.56 -6.92
CA ASN A 178 -19.78 4.43 -6.46
C ASN A 178 -19.94 4.41 -4.93
N LEU A 179 -18.88 4.13 -4.17
CA LEU A 179 -18.90 4.22 -2.71
C LEU A 179 -18.65 5.65 -2.25
N PHE A 180 -17.64 6.30 -2.81
CA PHE A 180 -17.28 7.67 -2.46
C PHE A 180 -18.11 8.68 -3.29
N PRO A 181 -18.58 9.78 -2.68
CA PRO A 181 -19.35 10.80 -3.40
C PRO A 181 -18.46 11.57 -4.37
N GLU A 182 -19.08 12.16 -5.39
CA GLU A 182 -18.39 13.04 -6.34
C GLU A 182 -17.60 14.14 -5.62
N GLY A 183 -16.36 14.33 -6.03
CA GLY A 183 -15.43 15.30 -5.42
C GLY A 183 -14.71 14.79 -4.18
N HIS A 184 -15.06 13.60 -3.66
CA HIS A 184 -14.25 12.95 -2.64
C HIS A 184 -12.91 12.51 -3.24
N PRO A 185 -11.75 12.72 -2.57
CA PRO A 185 -10.44 12.37 -3.12
C PRO A 185 -10.26 10.88 -3.47
N TYR A 186 -11.12 10.00 -2.97
CA TYR A 186 -11.14 8.58 -3.33
C TYR A 186 -12.27 8.21 -4.32
N SER A 187 -12.90 9.19 -4.98
CA SER A 187 -13.89 8.89 -6.03
C SER A 187 -13.28 8.59 -7.40
N TRP A 188 -11.94 8.54 -7.50
CA TRP A 188 -11.17 8.10 -8.66
C TRP A 188 -10.05 7.17 -8.23
N THR A 189 -9.53 6.38 -9.17
CA THR A 189 -8.42 5.46 -8.92
C THR A 189 -7.06 6.13 -9.12
N VAL A 190 -6.02 5.49 -8.59
CA VAL A 190 -4.62 5.98 -8.65
C VAL A 190 -4.15 6.21 -10.08
N ILE A 191 -4.56 5.33 -11.01
CA ILE A 191 -4.17 5.46 -12.43
C ILE A 191 -4.90 6.61 -13.14
N GLY A 192 -6.01 7.11 -12.56
CA GLY A 192 -6.78 8.22 -13.08
C GLY A 192 -7.53 7.94 -14.38
N GLU A 193 -7.98 9.01 -15.04
CA GLU A 193 -8.73 8.95 -16.29
C GLU A 193 -7.87 9.37 -17.48
N ILE A 194 -7.93 8.61 -18.58
CA ILE A 194 -7.14 8.91 -19.79
C ILE A 194 -7.41 10.32 -20.36
N PRO A 195 -8.66 10.81 -20.41
CA PRO A 195 -8.92 12.19 -20.83
C PRO A 195 -8.20 13.24 -19.96
N ASP A 196 -8.12 13.00 -18.65
CA ASP A 196 -7.46 13.91 -17.71
C ASP A 196 -5.95 13.94 -18.00
N LEU A 197 -5.32 12.77 -18.14
CA LEU A 197 -3.89 12.65 -18.47
C LEU A 197 -3.57 13.30 -19.81
N ARG A 198 -4.40 13.10 -20.85
CA ARG A 198 -4.22 13.72 -22.18
C ARG A 198 -4.38 15.23 -22.17
N SER A 199 -5.15 15.76 -21.23
CA SER A 199 -5.31 17.21 -21.07
C SER A 199 -4.15 17.87 -20.32
N ALA A 200 -3.20 17.06 -19.77
CA ALA A 200 -2.08 17.54 -18.99
C ALA A 200 -1.12 18.36 -19.84
N THR A 201 -0.69 19.49 -19.30
CA THR A 201 0.31 20.38 -19.87
C THR A 201 1.61 20.32 -19.08
N VAL A 202 2.71 20.74 -19.66
CA VAL A 202 3.99 20.87 -18.94
C VAL A 202 3.85 21.77 -17.72
N GLU A 203 2.98 22.80 -17.78
CA GLU A 203 2.73 23.69 -16.66
C GLU A 203 1.97 23.01 -15.51
N ASP A 204 0.97 22.18 -15.82
CA ASP A 204 0.28 21.37 -14.81
C ASP A 204 1.26 20.43 -14.07
N VAL A 205 2.18 19.82 -14.84
CA VAL A 205 3.23 18.96 -14.29
C VAL A 205 4.15 19.75 -13.35
N LYS A 206 4.58 20.93 -13.74
CA LYS A 206 5.41 21.80 -12.90
C LYS A 206 4.69 22.21 -11.62
N GLU A 207 3.43 22.66 -11.71
CA GLU A 207 2.64 23.06 -10.55
C GLU A 207 2.51 21.90 -9.54
N PHE A 208 2.21 20.68 -10.02
CA PHE A 208 2.05 19.50 -9.16
C PHE A 208 3.37 19.12 -8.48
N TYR A 209 4.48 19.09 -9.24
CA TYR A 209 5.80 18.82 -8.69
C TYR A 209 6.22 19.84 -7.65
N GLU A 210 6.14 21.14 -7.97
CA GLU A 210 6.54 22.21 -7.06
C GLU A 210 5.74 22.21 -5.77
N ARG A 211 4.51 21.75 -5.83
CA ARG A 211 3.61 21.70 -4.69
C ARG A 211 3.83 20.49 -3.79
N TYR A 212 4.14 19.33 -4.34
CA TYR A 212 4.11 18.08 -3.59
C TYR A 212 5.45 17.34 -3.49
N TYR A 213 6.31 17.42 -4.52
CA TYR A 213 7.61 16.73 -4.52
C TYR A 213 8.70 17.66 -3.98
N LEU A 214 8.71 17.82 -2.67
CA LEU A 214 9.63 18.72 -1.98
C LEU A 214 10.17 18.07 -0.69
N PRO A 215 11.36 18.49 -0.21
CA PRO A 215 11.99 17.91 0.98
C PRO A 215 11.06 17.87 2.19
N GLY A 216 10.37 18.97 2.51
CA GLY A 216 9.48 19.06 3.68
C GLY A 216 8.20 18.23 3.59
N ASN A 217 7.91 17.59 2.44
CA ASN A 217 6.77 16.68 2.24
C ASN A 217 7.22 15.23 2.04
N ALA A 218 8.45 14.91 2.47
CA ALA A 218 9.04 13.59 2.27
C ALA A 218 9.81 13.10 3.51
N THR A 219 9.92 11.78 3.62
CA THR A 219 10.81 11.10 4.55
C THR A 219 11.80 10.26 3.79
N LEU A 220 13.09 10.48 4.03
CA LEU A 220 14.19 9.66 3.56
C LEU A 220 14.57 8.66 4.65
N VAL A 221 14.56 7.39 4.32
CA VAL A 221 15.06 6.31 5.21
C VAL A 221 16.27 5.66 4.59
N VAL A 222 17.32 5.48 5.39
CA VAL A 222 18.49 4.64 5.05
C VAL A 222 18.55 3.52 6.07
N ALA A 223 18.43 2.28 5.63
CA ALA A 223 18.52 1.09 6.49
C ALA A 223 19.57 0.12 5.97
N GLY A 224 20.35 -0.52 6.87
CA GLY A 224 21.35 -1.52 6.53
C GLY A 224 22.77 -1.19 6.95
N ASP A 225 23.74 -1.73 6.24
CA ASP A 225 25.17 -1.62 6.55
C ASP A 225 25.78 -0.31 5.97
N PHE A 226 25.94 0.69 6.82
CA PHE A 226 26.55 1.99 6.45
C PHE A 226 27.22 2.65 7.66
N ASP A 227 28.15 3.57 7.41
CA ASP A 227 28.68 4.44 8.47
C ASP A 227 27.73 5.61 8.72
N PRO A 228 27.15 5.74 9.93
CA PRO A 228 26.17 6.79 10.22
C PRO A 228 26.71 8.22 10.06
N ALA A 229 27.97 8.46 10.43
CA ALA A 229 28.53 9.80 10.35
C ALA A 229 28.81 10.21 8.90
N GLN A 230 29.35 9.30 8.09
CA GLN A 230 29.56 9.51 6.67
C GLN A 230 28.23 9.68 5.94
N THR A 231 27.23 8.84 6.23
CA THR A 231 25.91 8.90 5.61
C THR A 231 25.21 10.22 5.88
N LYS A 232 25.25 10.75 7.11
CA LYS A 232 24.73 12.08 7.43
C LYS A 232 25.41 13.19 6.61
N ALA A 233 26.75 13.13 6.48
CA ALA A 233 27.49 14.10 5.67
C ALA A 233 27.10 14.02 4.18
N LEU A 234 26.86 12.82 3.65
CA LEU A 234 26.38 12.62 2.27
C LEU A 234 24.95 13.14 2.07
N ILE A 235 24.05 12.86 3.01
CA ILE A 235 22.68 13.37 2.97
C ILE A 235 22.67 14.89 3.02
N GLU A 236 23.41 15.52 3.91
CA GLU A 236 23.54 16.97 3.97
C GLU A 236 24.12 17.54 2.67
N LYS A 237 25.15 16.89 2.10
CA LYS A 237 25.80 17.30 0.85
C LYS A 237 24.84 17.30 -0.34
N TYR A 238 24.00 16.27 -0.47
CA TYR A 238 23.18 16.07 -1.67
C TYR A 238 21.77 16.63 -1.51
N PHE A 239 21.14 16.46 -0.35
CA PHE A 239 19.77 16.92 -0.13
C PHE A 239 19.70 18.30 0.52
N GLY A 240 20.73 18.71 1.29
CA GLY A 240 20.72 19.99 2.00
C GLY A 240 20.71 21.22 1.09
N GLU A 241 21.21 21.12 -0.15
CA GLU A 241 21.18 22.19 -1.15
C GLU A 241 19.82 22.38 -1.83
N ILE A 242 18.90 21.40 -1.72
CA ILE A 242 17.56 21.50 -2.32
C ILE A 242 16.75 22.57 -1.56
N PRO A 243 16.20 23.58 -2.24
CA PRO A 243 15.49 24.67 -1.58
C PRO A 243 14.25 24.19 -0.81
N ALA A 244 14.07 24.74 0.40
CA ALA A 244 12.80 24.60 1.12
C ALA A 244 11.65 25.28 0.36
N ARG A 245 10.48 24.65 0.36
CA ARG A 245 9.24 25.17 -0.19
C ARG A 245 8.10 24.99 0.82
N PRO A 246 7.00 25.77 0.72
CA PRO A 246 5.86 25.59 1.63
C PRO A 246 5.29 24.18 1.55
N VAL A 247 5.20 23.53 2.69
CA VAL A 247 4.61 22.19 2.80
C VAL A 247 3.09 22.28 2.63
N PRO A 248 2.46 21.46 1.79
CA PRO A 248 1.02 21.45 1.64
C PRO A 248 0.34 21.00 2.93
N GLU A 249 -0.87 21.52 3.18
CA GLU A 249 -1.68 21.03 4.31
C GLU A 249 -2.00 19.53 4.13
N ALA A 250 -1.98 18.79 5.24
CA ALA A 250 -2.44 17.40 5.25
C ALA A 250 -3.93 17.34 4.88
N PRO A 251 -4.37 16.28 4.18
CA PRO A 251 -5.78 16.11 3.87
C PRO A 251 -6.57 15.89 5.15
N LYS A 252 -7.83 16.30 5.14
CA LYS A 252 -8.73 16.12 6.29
C LYS A 252 -9.51 14.84 6.15
N THR A 253 -9.70 14.14 7.25
CA THR A 253 -10.62 12.98 7.34
C THR A 253 -11.98 13.34 6.73
N TRP A 254 -12.44 12.48 5.83
CA TRP A 254 -13.74 12.59 5.19
C TRP A 254 -14.37 11.20 5.08
N ASN A 255 -14.86 10.69 6.21
CA ASN A 255 -15.61 9.44 6.23
C ASN A 255 -16.96 9.62 5.54
N VAL A 256 -17.40 8.58 4.83
CA VAL A 256 -18.67 8.60 4.11
C VAL A 256 -19.73 7.76 4.81
N GLU A 257 -20.99 8.10 4.58
CA GLU A 257 -22.14 7.31 4.98
C GLU A 257 -23.05 7.13 3.76
N LEU A 258 -23.75 6.02 3.69
CA LEU A 258 -24.71 5.74 2.62
C LEU A 258 -26.13 5.88 3.16
N ASP A 259 -26.93 6.76 2.57
CA ASP A 259 -28.34 6.95 2.92
C ASP A 259 -29.19 5.71 2.59
N ALA A 260 -28.78 4.95 1.57
CA ALA A 260 -29.43 3.72 1.12
C ALA A 260 -28.42 2.74 0.51
N THR A 261 -28.73 1.46 0.58
CA THR A 261 -27.98 0.44 -0.15
C THR A 261 -28.08 0.69 -1.66
N ARG A 262 -26.92 0.76 -2.32
CA ARG A 262 -26.81 0.91 -3.78
C ARG A 262 -26.48 -0.45 -4.38
N LYS A 263 -27.17 -0.82 -5.45
CA LYS A 263 -26.88 -2.04 -6.21
C LYS A 263 -26.58 -1.66 -7.65
N ILE A 264 -25.39 -1.95 -8.12
CA ILE A 264 -24.96 -1.74 -9.49
C ILE A 264 -24.55 -3.06 -10.13
N SER A 265 -24.63 -3.13 -11.45
CA SER A 265 -24.14 -4.27 -12.19
C SER A 265 -23.37 -3.83 -13.42
N TYR A 266 -22.37 -4.62 -13.79
CA TYR A 266 -21.48 -4.40 -14.91
C TYR A 266 -21.30 -5.69 -15.71
N GLU A 267 -21.43 -5.58 -17.03
CA GLU A 267 -21.18 -6.67 -17.97
C GLU A 267 -19.72 -6.64 -18.39
N ASP A 268 -18.96 -7.66 -17.97
CA ASP A 268 -17.54 -7.79 -18.26
C ASP A 268 -17.33 -8.83 -19.36
N THR A 269 -16.88 -8.37 -20.53
CA THR A 269 -16.60 -9.22 -21.69
C THR A 269 -15.38 -10.13 -21.54
N PHE A 270 -14.56 -9.91 -20.51
CA PHE A 270 -13.33 -10.65 -20.25
C PHE A 270 -13.50 -11.74 -19.19
N CYS A 271 -14.51 -11.63 -18.32
CA CYS A 271 -14.72 -12.64 -17.27
C CYS A 271 -15.54 -13.83 -17.79
N ASN A 272 -15.40 -14.97 -17.11
CA ASN A 272 -16.12 -16.21 -17.43
C ASN A 272 -17.03 -16.70 -16.29
N ALA A 273 -17.07 -15.97 -15.19
CA ALA A 273 -17.90 -16.27 -14.02
C ALA A 273 -18.31 -14.98 -13.32
N PRO A 274 -19.44 -14.95 -12.63
CA PRO A 274 -19.87 -13.78 -11.89
C PRO A 274 -18.97 -13.49 -10.65
N MET A 275 -18.93 -12.20 -10.26
CA MET A 275 -18.29 -11.76 -9.03
C MET A 275 -19.24 -10.83 -8.27
N LEU A 276 -19.36 -11.04 -6.97
CA LEU A 276 -20.08 -10.14 -6.08
C LEU A 276 -19.08 -9.40 -5.18
N ILE A 277 -19.19 -8.07 -5.15
CA ILE A 277 -18.49 -7.24 -4.18
C ILE A 277 -19.52 -6.53 -3.31
N LEU A 278 -19.34 -6.58 -1.99
CA LEU A 278 -20.13 -5.82 -1.02
C LEU A 278 -19.17 -4.89 -0.27
N ALA A 279 -19.33 -3.59 -0.46
CA ALA A 279 -18.49 -2.57 0.16
C ALA A 279 -19.29 -1.71 1.13
N TYR A 280 -18.88 -1.70 2.39
CA TYR A 280 -19.41 -0.83 3.43
C TYR A 280 -18.48 0.35 3.65
N PRO A 281 -18.98 1.56 3.95
CA PRO A 281 -18.14 2.63 4.46
C PRO A 281 -17.37 2.18 5.71
N GLY A 282 -16.08 2.44 5.74
CA GLY A 282 -15.18 2.12 6.83
C GLY A 282 -14.65 3.37 7.54
N VAL A 283 -13.49 3.24 8.15
CA VAL A 283 -12.81 4.31 8.89
C VAL A 283 -11.42 4.56 8.31
N GLU A 284 -10.89 5.74 8.58
CA GLU A 284 -9.53 6.12 8.21
C GLU A 284 -8.47 5.28 8.92
N ALA A 285 -7.26 5.28 8.38
CA ALA A 285 -6.09 4.63 8.97
C ALA A 285 -5.83 5.14 10.39
N TYR A 286 -5.34 4.26 11.25
CA TYR A 286 -5.07 4.51 12.67
C TYR A 286 -6.29 4.85 13.54
N HIS A 287 -7.51 4.78 12.99
CA HIS A 287 -8.72 4.89 13.80
C HIS A 287 -8.83 3.70 14.76
N ARG A 288 -9.24 3.95 16.01
CA ARG A 288 -9.31 2.91 17.06
C ARG A 288 -10.21 1.72 16.69
N ASP A 289 -11.29 1.95 15.92
CA ASP A 289 -12.19 0.88 15.48
C ASP A 289 -11.56 0.04 14.37
N GLY A 290 -10.55 0.56 13.67
CA GLY A 290 -9.86 -0.13 12.58
C GLY A 290 -9.25 -1.46 13.00
N TYR A 291 -8.59 -1.49 14.16
CA TYR A 291 -8.01 -2.73 14.70
C TYR A 291 -9.06 -3.82 14.92
N ALA A 292 -10.22 -3.46 15.51
CA ALA A 292 -11.31 -4.41 15.71
C ALA A 292 -11.98 -4.82 14.38
N LEU A 293 -11.99 -3.95 13.36
CA LEU A 293 -12.47 -4.28 12.01
C LEU A 293 -11.56 -5.28 11.31
N ASP A 294 -10.24 -5.21 11.49
CA ASP A 294 -9.30 -6.20 10.98
C ASP A 294 -9.56 -7.58 11.58
N PHE A 295 -9.85 -7.63 12.91
CA PHE A 295 -10.28 -8.87 13.54
C PHE A 295 -11.61 -9.37 13.00
N LEU A 296 -12.59 -8.50 12.82
CA LEU A 296 -13.91 -8.86 12.31
C LEU A 296 -13.80 -9.50 10.93
N THR A 297 -13.11 -8.86 10.00
CA THR A 297 -12.97 -9.36 8.62
C THR A 297 -12.22 -10.69 8.58
N ASN A 298 -11.17 -10.85 9.39
CA ASN A 298 -10.45 -12.12 9.50
C ASN A 298 -11.33 -13.24 10.09
N LEU A 299 -12.07 -12.98 11.16
CA LEU A 299 -12.96 -13.95 11.77
C LEU A 299 -14.11 -14.36 10.83
N LEU A 300 -14.56 -13.45 9.96
CA LEU A 300 -15.61 -13.75 8.98
C LEU A 300 -15.13 -14.54 7.76
N ALA A 301 -13.92 -14.27 7.23
CA ALA A 301 -13.43 -14.83 5.97
C ALA A 301 -11.97 -15.33 5.97
N GLY A 302 -11.19 -15.13 7.03
CA GLY A 302 -9.74 -15.28 7.00
C GLY A 302 -9.21 -16.72 6.92
N ASP A 303 -10.05 -17.74 7.16
CA ASP A 303 -9.64 -19.14 7.05
C ASP A 303 -10.82 -20.10 6.79
N LYS A 304 -10.49 -21.41 6.64
CA LYS A 304 -11.50 -22.46 6.39
C LYS A 304 -12.51 -22.68 7.51
N LYS A 305 -12.26 -22.18 8.71
CA LYS A 305 -13.21 -22.24 9.83
C LYS A 305 -14.20 -21.08 9.83
N SER A 306 -13.84 -20.02 9.13
CA SER A 306 -14.63 -18.80 9.06
C SER A 306 -16.03 -19.04 8.46
N PRO A 307 -17.06 -18.41 8.98
CA PRO A 307 -18.44 -18.70 8.58
C PRO A 307 -18.70 -18.42 7.09
N LEU A 308 -18.10 -17.40 6.48
CA LEU A 308 -18.22 -17.14 5.06
C LEU A 308 -17.60 -18.26 4.21
N TYR A 309 -16.40 -18.73 4.57
CA TYR A 309 -15.78 -19.85 3.86
C TYR A 309 -16.63 -21.12 3.99
N LYS A 310 -17.08 -21.48 5.19
CA LYS A 310 -17.91 -22.66 5.40
C LYS A 310 -19.18 -22.64 4.57
N VAL A 311 -19.92 -21.54 4.60
CA VAL A 311 -21.20 -21.46 3.92
C VAL A 311 -21.02 -21.38 2.41
N LEU A 312 -20.20 -20.47 1.91
CA LEU A 312 -20.10 -20.22 0.46
C LEU A 312 -19.25 -21.26 -0.26
N VAL A 313 -18.13 -21.70 0.36
CA VAL A 313 -17.17 -22.58 -0.32
C VAL A 313 -17.43 -24.04 -0.03
N GLU A 314 -17.57 -24.45 1.24
CA GLU A 314 -17.66 -25.86 1.60
C GLU A 314 -19.08 -26.43 1.42
N GLU A 315 -20.09 -25.74 1.97
CA GLU A 315 -21.45 -26.26 2.03
C GLU A 315 -22.24 -26.00 0.74
N ARG A 316 -22.32 -24.73 0.32
CA ARG A 316 -23.10 -24.33 -0.85
C ARG A 316 -22.34 -24.40 -2.17
N LYS A 317 -21.00 -24.44 -2.12
CA LYS A 317 -20.11 -24.55 -3.30
C LYS A 317 -20.41 -23.51 -4.37
N LEU A 318 -20.58 -22.24 -3.95
CA LEU A 318 -20.88 -21.12 -4.83
C LEU A 318 -19.62 -20.48 -5.39
N ALA A 319 -18.52 -20.52 -4.64
CA ALA A 319 -17.25 -19.92 -5.01
C ALA A 319 -16.09 -20.85 -4.61
N PRO A 320 -14.92 -20.78 -5.28
CA PRO A 320 -13.73 -21.49 -4.88
C PRO A 320 -13.08 -20.88 -3.61
N GLU A 321 -13.25 -19.59 -3.42
CA GLU A 321 -12.72 -18.81 -2.31
C GLU A 321 -13.60 -17.58 -2.06
N VAL A 322 -13.47 -16.99 -0.89
CA VAL A 322 -14.12 -15.72 -0.50
C VAL A 322 -13.12 -14.90 0.29
N GLU A 323 -13.19 -13.61 0.15
CA GLU A 323 -12.35 -12.67 0.89
C GLU A 323 -13.21 -11.63 1.60
N MET A 324 -12.72 -11.16 2.74
CA MET A 324 -13.24 -9.98 3.41
C MET A 324 -12.09 -9.26 4.09
N PHE A 325 -11.97 -7.96 3.85
CA PHE A 325 -10.88 -7.16 4.39
C PHE A 325 -11.34 -5.75 4.74
N ASN A 326 -10.62 -5.15 5.67
CA ASN A 326 -10.76 -3.77 6.07
C ASN A 326 -9.72 -2.94 5.32
N TYR A 327 -10.16 -2.09 4.40
CA TYR A 327 -9.30 -1.27 3.57
C TYR A 327 -9.27 0.15 4.11
N GLN A 328 -8.21 0.44 4.87
CA GLN A 328 -8.02 1.74 5.51
C GLN A 328 -7.09 2.61 4.67
N LEU A 329 -7.51 3.85 4.45
CA LEU A 329 -6.78 4.90 3.75
C LEU A 329 -6.63 6.11 4.69
N GLU A 330 -5.81 7.10 4.34
CA GLU A 330 -5.48 8.23 5.22
C GLU A 330 -6.70 9.01 5.70
N ILE A 331 -7.69 9.25 4.83
CA ILE A 331 -8.82 10.14 5.13
C ILE A 331 -10.17 9.44 5.22
N SER A 332 -10.25 8.16 4.89
CA SER A 332 -11.46 7.33 4.92
C SER A 332 -11.07 5.85 4.82
N GLY A 333 -12.06 4.98 4.73
CA GLY A 333 -11.85 3.55 4.50
C GLY A 333 -13.11 2.84 4.03
N MET A 334 -12.98 1.53 3.80
CA MET A 334 -14.09 0.67 3.43
C MET A 334 -13.86 -0.76 3.94
N ILE A 335 -14.95 -1.47 4.21
CA ILE A 335 -14.93 -2.89 4.53
C ILE A 335 -15.48 -3.60 3.30
N VAL A 336 -14.67 -4.47 2.71
CA VAL A 336 -14.99 -5.12 1.44
C VAL A 336 -15.10 -6.62 1.63
N PHE A 337 -16.20 -7.19 1.18
CA PHE A 337 -16.35 -8.62 0.91
C PHE A 337 -16.36 -8.81 -0.60
N ASP A 338 -15.63 -9.79 -1.09
CA ASP A 338 -15.72 -10.22 -2.48
C ASP A 338 -15.75 -11.74 -2.63
N ALA A 339 -16.42 -12.18 -3.70
CA ALA A 339 -16.49 -13.58 -4.07
C ALA A 339 -16.57 -13.72 -5.60
N LYS A 340 -15.51 -14.27 -6.19
CA LYS A 340 -15.53 -14.78 -7.55
C LYS A 340 -16.19 -16.15 -7.52
N THR A 341 -17.25 -16.32 -8.28
CA THR A 341 -18.09 -17.52 -8.21
C THR A 341 -17.67 -18.58 -9.24
N PHE A 342 -18.29 -19.75 -9.19
CA PHE A 342 -18.25 -20.65 -10.33
C PHE A 342 -19.18 -20.14 -11.45
N PRO A 343 -18.91 -20.52 -12.74
CA PRO A 343 -19.77 -20.13 -13.87
C PRO A 343 -21.23 -20.49 -13.65
N GLY A 344 -22.13 -19.58 -14.01
CA GLY A 344 -23.58 -19.77 -13.93
C GLY A 344 -24.20 -19.61 -12.54
N VAL A 345 -23.43 -19.28 -11.51
CA VAL A 345 -23.92 -19.01 -10.16
C VAL A 345 -24.64 -17.66 -10.13
N LYS A 346 -25.84 -17.62 -9.56
CA LYS A 346 -26.58 -16.38 -9.35
C LYS A 346 -26.04 -15.63 -8.15
N LEU A 347 -25.81 -14.34 -8.29
CA LEU A 347 -25.29 -13.52 -7.19
C LEU A 347 -26.32 -13.31 -6.06
N ASP A 348 -27.61 -13.51 -6.32
CA ASP A 348 -28.64 -13.59 -5.26
C ASP A 348 -28.39 -14.78 -4.31
N ASP A 349 -27.93 -15.93 -4.83
CA ASP A 349 -27.60 -17.10 -4.00
C ASP A 349 -26.34 -16.82 -3.14
N VAL A 350 -25.35 -16.10 -3.70
CA VAL A 350 -24.15 -15.66 -2.99
C VAL A 350 -24.51 -14.68 -1.85
N LYS A 351 -25.39 -13.70 -2.15
CA LYS A 351 -25.85 -12.75 -1.14
C LYS A 351 -26.63 -13.44 -0.02
N ALA A 352 -27.51 -14.38 -0.37
CA ALA A 352 -28.24 -15.15 0.63
C ALA A 352 -27.32 -16.02 1.49
N ALA A 353 -26.25 -16.59 0.92
CA ALA A 353 -25.23 -17.33 1.65
C ALA A 353 -24.39 -16.42 2.55
N TYR A 354 -24.07 -15.22 2.08
CA TYR A 354 -23.40 -14.18 2.89
C TYR A 354 -24.25 -13.83 4.13
N ASP A 355 -25.53 -13.56 3.94
CA ASP A 355 -26.44 -13.22 5.06
C ASP A 355 -26.59 -14.38 6.04
N GLU A 356 -26.63 -15.62 5.54
CA GLU A 356 -26.62 -16.81 6.41
C GLU A 356 -25.33 -16.92 7.23
N ALA A 357 -24.18 -16.66 6.61
CA ALA A 357 -22.89 -16.71 7.31
C ALA A 357 -22.80 -15.66 8.44
N LEU A 358 -23.31 -14.43 8.18
CA LEU A 358 -23.41 -13.40 9.22
C LEU A 358 -24.35 -13.81 10.35
N ALA A 359 -25.52 -14.40 10.04
CA ALA A 359 -26.44 -14.91 11.05
C ALA A 359 -25.84 -16.04 11.90
N ARG A 360 -24.96 -16.90 11.29
CA ARG A 360 -24.20 -17.90 12.03
C ARG A 360 -23.18 -17.26 12.96
N PHE A 361 -22.44 -16.26 12.47
CA PHE A 361 -21.48 -15.51 13.30
C PHE A 361 -22.15 -14.87 14.53
N GLU A 362 -23.33 -14.26 14.34
CA GLU A 362 -24.12 -13.69 15.45
C GLU A 362 -24.58 -14.75 16.46
N ARG A 363 -25.04 -15.91 15.97
CA ARG A 363 -25.55 -16.98 16.83
C ARG A 363 -24.46 -17.69 17.61
N ASP A 364 -23.35 -17.98 16.93
CA ASP A 364 -22.28 -18.84 17.46
C ASP A 364 -21.27 -18.02 18.28
N GLY A 365 -21.20 -16.72 18.04
CA GLY A 365 -20.28 -15.79 18.72
C GLY A 365 -18.81 -15.99 18.28
N ILE A 366 -17.91 -15.40 19.05
CA ILE A 366 -16.45 -15.44 18.77
C ILE A 366 -15.78 -16.47 19.69
N ASP A 367 -15.10 -17.45 19.09
CA ASP A 367 -14.24 -18.35 19.86
C ASP A 367 -13.00 -17.56 20.36
N PRO A 368 -12.74 -17.50 21.67
CA PRO A 368 -11.55 -16.84 22.20
C PRO A 368 -10.23 -17.35 21.61
N LYS A 369 -10.18 -18.62 21.18
CA LYS A 369 -8.99 -19.19 20.55
C LYS A 369 -8.73 -18.62 19.16
N ASP A 370 -9.78 -18.33 18.40
CA ASP A 370 -9.65 -17.72 17.08
C ASP A 370 -9.21 -16.24 17.21
N LEU A 371 -9.71 -15.55 18.22
CA LEU A 371 -9.25 -14.20 18.56
C LEU A 371 -7.74 -14.18 18.90
N GLU A 372 -7.30 -15.06 19.81
CA GLU A 372 -5.89 -15.13 20.19
C GLU A 372 -4.99 -15.58 19.03
N ARG A 373 -5.45 -16.50 18.18
CA ARG A 373 -4.73 -16.91 16.98
C ARG A 373 -4.50 -15.70 16.04
N TYR A 374 -5.49 -14.85 15.86
CA TYR A 374 -5.35 -13.69 14.98
C TYR A 374 -4.37 -12.65 15.57
N LYS A 375 -4.37 -12.43 16.88
CA LYS A 375 -3.34 -11.59 17.54
C LYS A 375 -1.92 -12.05 17.21
N ILE A 376 -1.68 -13.35 17.33
CA ILE A 376 -0.38 -13.96 16.99
C ILE A 376 -0.08 -13.78 15.49
N THR A 377 -1.09 -13.90 14.65
CA THR A 377 -0.93 -13.70 13.19
C THR A 377 -0.50 -12.27 12.87
N GLU A 378 -1.12 -11.26 13.47
CA GLU A 378 -0.76 -9.85 13.25
C GLU A 378 0.63 -9.53 13.80
N GLU A 379 0.97 -10.06 14.97
CA GLU A 379 2.32 -9.93 15.51
C GLU A 379 3.36 -10.56 14.56
N THR A 380 3.09 -11.75 14.06
CA THR A 380 3.96 -12.44 13.08
C THR A 380 4.08 -11.66 11.77
N ARG A 381 2.99 -11.09 11.26
CA ARG A 381 3.02 -10.25 10.06
C ARG A 381 3.88 -9.01 10.25
N THR A 382 3.74 -8.36 11.40
CA THR A 382 4.54 -7.17 11.74
C THR A 382 6.04 -7.52 11.77
N TYR A 383 6.41 -8.61 12.45
CA TYR A 383 7.82 -9.00 12.49
C TYR A 383 8.36 -9.45 11.14
N ASN A 384 7.56 -10.12 10.32
CA ASN A 384 7.98 -10.53 8.97
C ASN A 384 8.30 -9.34 8.06
N ARG A 385 7.61 -8.20 8.20
CA ARG A 385 7.95 -6.96 7.46
C ARG A 385 9.34 -6.45 7.82
N LEU A 386 9.80 -6.73 9.03
CA LEU A 386 11.07 -6.26 9.56
C LEU A 386 12.23 -7.26 9.37
N THR A 387 12.03 -8.36 8.65
CA THR A 387 13.07 -9.38 8.43
C THR A 387 14.11 -8.99 7.38
N SER A 388 13.78 -8.10 6.46
CA SER A 388 14.70 -7.63 5.41
C SER A 388 15.03 -6.15 5.57
N THR A 389 16.21 -5.77 5.13
CA THR A 389 16.67 -4.36 5.10
C THR A 389 15.68 -3.47 4.33
N ASN A 390 15.22 -3.93 3.16
CA ASN A 390 14.22 -3.20 2.38
C ASN A 390 12.87 -3.10 3.09
N GLY A 391 12.41 -4.19 3.71
CA GLY A 391 11.16 -4.20 4.47
C GLY A 391 11.18 -3.19 5.63
N LYS A 392 12.33 -3.11 6.36
CA LYS A 392 12.56 -2.10 7.40
C LYS A 392 12.50 -0.68 6.83
N ALA A 393 13.22 -0.41 5.73
CA ALA A 393 13.25 0.91 5.11
C ALA A 393 11.85 1.39 4.69
N LEU A 394 11.11 0.55 3.98
CA LEU A 394 9.75 0.86 3.52
C LEU A 394 8.77 1.06 4.68
N ALA A 395 8.84 0.18 5.67
CA ALA A 395 7.97 0.25 6.84
C ALA A 395 8.20 1.55 7.62
N MET A 396 9.47 1.88 7.91
CA MET A 396 9.82 3.11 8.63
C MET A 396 9.47 4.38 7.86
N ALA A 397 9.62 4.37 6.52
CA ALA A 397 9.26 5.49 5.66
C ALA A 397 7.76 5.75 5.67
N HIS A 398 6.96 4.70 5.48
CA HIS A 398 5.51 4.75 5.55
C HIS A 398 5.02 5.21 6.92
N ASP A 399 5.49 4.55 7.98
CA ASP A 399 5.08 4.81 9.35
C ASP A 399 5.43 6.23 9.79
N ASN A 400 6.57 6.75 9.35
CA ASN A 400 6.96 8.11 9.67
C ASN A 400 6.05 9.14 9.02
N VAL A 401 5.67 8.96 7.75
CA VAL A 401 4.81 9.90 7.02
C VAL A 401 3.36 9.85 7.52
N PHE A 402 2.79 8.65 7.66
CA PHE A 402 1.36 8.49 7.97
C PHE A 402 1.08 8.27 9.45
N GLY A 403 1.99 7.63 10.16
CA GLY A 403 1.86 7.30 11.58
C GLY A 403 2.59 8.27 12.52
N GLY A 404 3.37 9.22 11.97
CA GLY A 404 4.10 10.26 12.71
C GLY A 404 5.37 9.79 13.43
N THR A 405 5.70 8.50 13.36
CA THR A 405 6.91 7.91 13.97
C THR A 405 7.37 6.68 13.19
N PRO A 406 8.68 6.48 12.97
CA PRO A 406 9.21 5.38 12.14
C PRO A 406 8.89 3.97 12.64
N ASP A 407 8.55 3.83 13.91
CA ASP A 407 8.23 2.57 14.60
C ASP A 407 6.74 2.41 14.90
N ARG A 408 5.88 3.09 14.16
CA ARG A 408 4.43 3.11 14.39
C ARG A 408 3.84 1.70 14.43
N MET A 409 4.23 0.82 13.51
CA MET A 409 3.73 -0.55 13.44
C MET A 409 3.99 -1.37 14.71
N LEU A 410 5.11 -1.14 15.39
CA LEU A 410 5.40 -1.83 16.66
C LEU A 410 4.49 -1.29 17.79
N LYS A 411 4.18 0.00 17.78
CA LYS A 411 3.26 0.62 18.74
C LYS A 411 1.81 0.17 18.51
N GLU A 412 1.45 -0.16 17.28
CA GLU A 412 0.12 -0.69 16.95
C GLU A 412 -0.09 -2.12 17.47
N LEU A 413 0.98 -2.90 17.67
CA LEU A 413 0.86 -4.24 18.26
C LEU A 413 0.10 -4.22 19.61
N ASP A 414 0.30 -3.19 20.43
CA ASP A 414 -0.42 -3.08 21.70
C ASP A 414 -1.91 -2.81 21.48
N ALA A 415 -2.27 -2.05 20.46
CA ALA A 415 -3.66 -1.85 20.07
C ALA A 415 -4.30 -3.17 19.60
N TYR A 416 -3.61 -3.93 18.73
CA TYR A 416 -4.07 -5.25 18.30
C TYR A 416 -4.21 -6.24 19.48
N ARG A 417 -3.22 -6.30 20.37
CA ARG A 417 -3.27 -7.16 21.59
C ARG A 417 -4.43 -6.82 22.51
N SER A 418 -4.84 -5.55 22.57
CA SER A 418 -5.93 -5.07 23.42
C SER A 418 -7.34 -5.36 22.91
N VAL A 419 -7.49 -5.75 21.63
CA VAL A 419 -8.80 -6.03 21.03
C VAL A 419 -9.48 -7.19 21.74
N THR A 420 -10.75 -6.98 22.11
CA THR A 420 -11.61 -7.96 22.78
C THR A 420 -12.72 -8.46 21.84
N ALA A 421 -13.36 -9.56 22.19
CA ALA A 421 -14.54 -10.05 21.47
C ALA A 421 -15.67 -9.02 21.48
N ASP A 422 -15.83 -8.27 22.57
CA ASP A 422 -16.85 -7.20 22.68
C ASP A 422 -16.55 -6.05 21.70
N ASP A 423 -15.26 -5.71 21.50
CA ASP A 423 -14.87 -4.71 20.51
C ASP A 423 -15.21 -5.16 19.09
N VAL A 424 -14.95 -6.41 18.76
CA VAL A 424 -15.29 -6.98 17.45
C VAL A 424 -16.80 -7.00 17.22
N MET A 425 -17.59 -7.43 18.20
CA MET A 425 -19.05 -7.40 18.09
C MET A 425 -19.60 -5.97 18.01
N ARG A 426 -19.03 -5.03 18.74
CA ARG A 426 -19.38 -3.60 18.67
C ARG A 426 -19.16 -3.03 17.27
N VAL A 427 -18.01 -3.30 16.64
CA VAL A 427 -17.74 -2.81 15.27
C VAL A 427 -18.58 -3.55 14.23
N TYR A 428 -18.88 -4.83 14.42
CA TYR A 428 -19.83 -5.57 13.59
C TYR A 428 -21.21 -4.90 13.58
N GLU A 429 -21.76 -4.58 14.74
CA GLU A 429 -23.06 -3.89 14.86
C GLU A 429 -23.03 -2.46 14.32
N LYS A 430 -21.90 -1.78 14.47
CA LYS A 430 -21.74 -0.38 14.04
C LYS A 430 -21.56 -0.25 12.52
N TYR A 431 -20.80 -1.13 11.88
CA TYR A 431 -20.35 -0.93 10.49
C TYR A 431 -20.91 -1.94 9.48
N VAL A 432 -21.38 -3.11 9.91
CA VAL A 432 -21.80 -4.19 9.01
C VAL A 432 -23.26 -4.57 9.18
N LYS A 433 -23.69 -4.90 10.40
CA LYS A 433 -25.02 -5.43 10.69
C LYS A 433 -26.13 -4.44 10.32
N GLY A 434 -26.92 -4.80 9.30
CA GLY A 434 -28.05 -3.97 8.87
C GLY A 434 -27.66 -2.60 8.30
N ARG A 435 -26.40 -2.42 7.93
CA ARG A 435 -25.91 -1.15 7.36
C ARG A 435 -26.11 -1.10 5.87
N ASN A 436 -26.28 0.11 5.37
CA ASN A 436 -26.27 0.36 3.92
C ASN A 436 -24.90 0.06 3.34
N LEU A 437 -24.87 -0.49 2.13
CA LEU A 437 -23.67 -0.89 1.42
C LEU A 437 -23.79 -0.60 -0.07
N LEU A 438 -22.66 -0.60 -0.75
CA LEU A 438 -22.58 -0.72 -2.21
C LEU A 438 -22.44 -2.20 -2.57
N ALA A 439 -23.34 -2.72 -3.40
CA ALA A 439 -23.23 -4.05 -3.99
C ALA A 439 -22.90 -3.91 -5.48
N VAL A 440 -21.79 -4.48 -5.90
CA VAL A 440 -21.33 -4.52 -7.28
C VAL A 440 -21.45 -5.94 -7.80
N SER A 441 -22.24 -6.12 -8.85
CA SER A 441 -22.40 -7.38 -9.57
C SER A 441 -21.61 -7.29 -10.88
N ILE A 442 -20.56 -8.10 -11.04
CA ILE A 442 -19.85 -8.26 -12.31
C ILE A 442 -20.27 -9.60 -12.90
N TYR A 443 -20.64 -9.64 -14.19
CA TYR A 443 -21.12 -10.85 -14.83
C TYR A 443 -20.63 -10.95 -16.28
N PRO A 444 -20.48 -12.19 -16.82
CA PRO A 444 -20.07 -12.41 -18.20
C PRO A 444 -21.05 -11.83 -19.22
N GLU A 445 -20.56 -11.54 -20.42
CA GLU A 445 -21.36 -11.03 -21.54
C GLU A 445 -22.60 -11.88 -21.80
N GLY A 446 -23.76 -11.22 -21.90
CA GLY A 446 -25.07 -11.86 -22.15
C GLY A 446 -25.70 -12.53 -20.92
N GLU A 447 -25.05 -12.54 -19.74
CA GLU A 447 -25.53 -13.25 -18.55
C GLU A 447 -26.10 -12.31 -17.47
N ALA A 448 -26.79 -11.23 -17.85
CA ALA A 448 -27.31 -10.23 -16.89
C ALA A 448 -28.25 -10.82 -15.82
N SER A 449 -28.88 -12.00 -16.10
CA SER A 449 -29.75 -12.71 -15.15
C SER A 449 -29.00 -13.28 -13.93
N LEU A 450 -27.66 -13.29 -13.94
CA LEU A 450 -26.80 -13.71 -12.83
C LEU A 450 -26.54 -12.59 -11.82
N ALA A 451 -26.72 -11.32 -12.21
CA ALA A 451 -26.55 -10.18 -11.32
C ALA A 451 -27.56 -10.17 -10.18
N LEU A 452 -27.24 -9.48 -9.08
CA LEU A 452 -28.17 -9.27 -7.97
C LEU A 452 -29.46 -8.61 -8.44
N THR A 453 -30.57 -9.16 -8.01
CA THR A 453 -31.90 -8.61 -8.31
C THR A 453 -32.02 -7.17 -7.82
N GLY A 454 -32.46 -6.28 -8.72
CA GLY A 454 -32.64 -4.85 -8.47
C GLY A 454 -31.35 -4.04 -8.64
N SER A 455 -30.31 -4.60 -9.25
CA SER A 455 -29.12 -3.83 -9.65
C SER A 455 -29.42 -2.94 -10.86
N THR A 456 -28.85 -1.75 -10.83
CA THR A 456 -28.83 -0.83 -11.99
C THR A 456 -27.60 -1.16 -12.83
N GLN A 457 -27.82 -1.51 -14.10
CA GLN A 457 -26.71 -1.73 -15.02
C GLN A 457 -26.02 -0.41 -15.31
N ILE A 458 -24.69 -0.43 -15.19
CA ILE A 458 -23.83 0.70 -15.57
C ILE A 458 -22.89 0.26 -16.69
N ALA A 459 -22.53 1.22 -17.54
CA ALA A 459 -21.51 1.06 -18.55
C ALA A 459 -20.42 2.09 -18.25
N PRO A 460 -19.29 1.68 -17.67
CA PRO A 460 -18.15 2.58 -17.51
C PRO A 460 -17.71 3.11 -18.87
N GLU A 461 -17.28 4.36 -18.91
CA GLU A 461 -16.68 4.91 -20.12
C GLU A 461 -15.36 4.18 -20.37
N GLN A 462 -15.33 3.30 -21.35
CA GLN A 462 -14.12 2.70 -21.88
C GLN A 462 -13.72 3.43 -23.15
N GLU A 463 -12.45 3.85 -23.19
CA GLU A 463 -11.94 4.50 -24.37
C GLU A 463 -11.70 3.46 -25.49
N THR A 464 -12.56 3.44 -26.50
CA THR A 464 -12.32 2.67 -27.73
C THR A 464 -11.34 3.43 -28.62
N ILE A 465 -10.14 2.88 -28.81
CA ILE A 465 -9.20 3.40 -29.80
C ILE A 465 -9.63 2.90 -31.16
N GLY A 466 -9.95 3.82 -32.07
CA GLY A 466 -10.06 3.49 -33.50
C GLY A 466 -8.69 3.08 -34.05
N GLU A 467 -8.65 2.11 -34.98
CA GLU A 467 -7.41 1.63 -35.65
C GLU A 467 -6.53 2.77 -36.21
N GLN A 468 -7.10 3.93 -36.51
CA GLN A 468 -6.38 5.12 -37.00
C GLN A 468 -5.55 5.82 -35.90
N GLN A 469 -5.93 5.71 -34.61
CA GLN A 469 -5.17 6.29 -33.50
C GLN A 469 -3.96 5.43 -33.14
N MET A 470 -4.05 4.10 -33.20
CA MET A 470 -2.91 3.21 -32.98
C MET A 470 -1.76 3.45 -33.98
N ASN A 471 -2.08 3.84 -35.20
CA ASN A 471 -1.07 4.14 -36.24
C ASN A 471 -0.48 5.56 -36.12
N ALA A 472 -1.16 6.50 -35.46
CA ALA A 472 -0.67 7.87 -35.24
C ALA A 472 0.27 7.95 -34.01
N GLU A 473 0.08 7.09 -33.02
CA GLU A 473 0.89 7.04 -31.79
C GLU A 473 2.30 6.46 -32.02
N SER A 474 2.53 5.73 -33.12
CA SER A 474 3.87 5.25 -33.54
C SER A 474 4.74 6.28 -34.27
N GLY A 475 4.26 7.52 -34.43
CA GLY A 475 5.03 8.61 -35.06
C GLY A 475 6.28 8.97 -34.27
N ALA A 476 7.41 9.14 -34.97
CA ALA A 476 8.68 9.54 -34.36
C ALA A 476 8.49 10.79 -33.49
N VAL A 477 8.74 10.67 -32.19
CA VAL A 477 8.76 11.79 -31.26
C VAL A 477 9.88 12.74 -31.67
N ALA A 478 9.58 14.04 -31.77
CA ALA A 478 10.57 15.05 -32.11
C ALA A 478 11.78 14.96 -31.18
N ASP A 479 12.97 15.22 -31.72
CA ASP A 479 14.25 15.26 -31.00
C ASP A 479 14.13 15.98 -29.66
N ASP A 480 14.32 15.26 -28.57
CA ASP A 480 14.32 15.83 -27.23
C ASP A 480 15.72 16.41 -26.94
N PRO A 481 15.86 17.71 -26.69
CA PRO A 481 17.16 18.35 -26.51
C PRO A 481 17.96 17.79 -25.33
N TYR A 482 17.31 17.19 -24.33
CA TYR A 482 17.97 16.59 -23.17
C TYR A 482 18.55 15.19 -23.43
N GLU A 483 18.13 14.50 -24.49
CA GLU A 483 18.71 13.19 -24.86
C GLU A 483 20.18 13.26 -25.26
N LYS A 484 20.69 14.45 -25.57
CA LYS A 484 22.05 14.68 -26.05
C LYS A 484 22.98 15.32 -25.03
N THR A 485 22.51 15.62 -23.83
CA THR A 485 23.32 16.31 -22.82
C THR A 485 24.03 15.28 -21.92
N PRO A 486 25.38 15.18 -21.93
CA PRO A 486 26.10 14.30 -21.04
C PRO A 486 25.91 14.75 -19.58
N SER A 487 25.72 13.79 -18.68
CA SER A 487 25.72 14.05 -17.24
C SER A 487 27.06 14.65 -16.81
N ARG A 488 27.03 15.64 -15.90
CA ARG A 488 28.25 16.20 -15.27
C ARG A 488 29.07 15.16 -14.50
N PHE A 489 28.51 13.99 -14.24
CA PHE A 489 29.16 12.85 -13.58
C PHE A 489 29.77 11.83 -14.54
N ASP A 490 29.58 12.00 -15.84
CA ASP A 490 30.25 11.19 -16.88
C ASP A 490 31.62 11.77 -17.30
N ARG A 491 32.15 12.74 -16.53
CA ARG A 491 33.43 13.41 -16.79
C ARG A 491 34.51 12.97 -15.79
#